data_0ea84260a5783ef0621122fa64baee91
#
_entry.id   0ea84260a5783ef0621122fa64baee91
#
_cell.length_a   1.000
_cell.length_b   1.000
_cell.length_c   1.000
_cell.angle_alpha   90.00
_cell.angle_beta   90.00
_cell.angle_gamma   90.00
#
_symmetry.space_group_name_H-M   'P 1'
#
loop_
_entity.id
_entity.type
_entity.pdbx_description
1 polymer ?
#
loop_
_entity_poly.entity_id
_entity_poly.type
_entity_poly.pdbx_seq_one_letter_code
_entity_poly.pdbx_strand_id
1 'polypeptide(L)'
;MSLYHINIAYTGGYEFVFQRSLAYLFGVSLIFLTFGVKESSLGKKILSILLFIVSIVVLGYPALMADYLNSRLFYVDPLKMQDYIFGTIAILITLEVARKTINNALPLIVLFFLLYSYFGSYFPWEFAHKGASFKNIIDHHYLAQEGLWNLPLGVFSVYIFLFILFGSFLDRMGAADYYVRLSMAAAGSLRGGPAKAAIFASAMTGSITGSANANVATTGPFTIPMMKKTGFKPEVAAGIETAASTGGQIMPPIMGASAFLIVEFTGISYWEVVKVSILPAVLYFLSVYTIVHLEARKGGLVGIPRDQLESIPKVLFEGWYYLVPPVLIVYLLMKGQSVPFSGVIGICSVIALSAIKGLVELIKKAKSKTLKFIDLQISVFKGIENIIKSLEQGAIRSLSVCAACGAVGLVMGALFQTGLGSKFSSVVIALAGNNLFLAIIFVGIASFVLGMGLPTSAAYIVLSVMAVPALLELGEPYGLSLLAAHLIVFWFSLDSCFTPPVCVPAYTAAGIAQANPSKAAWAAFRTAKGMYVIPVMFAFTPILLLDQTLAITQTFIAAIIGFLALASAIVGHIYVTLKPVERVVLCLAALSLFWPLLMSQMFGGAIFMFILFTQRRKYKVL
;
A
#
# COMPACT_ATOMS: atom_id res chain seq x y z
N MET A 1 -7.66 -16.25 15.27
CA MET A 1 -6.73 -15.55 14.36
C MET A 1 -5.95 -14.45 15.08
N SER A 2 -6.58 -13.37 15.58
CA SER A 2 -5.85 -12.24 16.19
C SER A 2 -4.95 -12.61 17.36
N LEU A 3 -5.44 -13.42 18.28
CA LEU A 3 -4.63 -13.91 19.43
C LEU A 3 -3.46 -14.81 18.98
N TYR A 4 -3.65 -15.59 17.93
CA TYR A 4 -2.59 -16.42 17.36
C TYR A 4 -1.42 -15.57 16.85
N HIS A 5 -1.71 -14.51 16.09
CA HIS A 5 -0.66 -13.63 15.56
C HIS A 5 0.04 -12.78 16.65
N ILE A 6 -0.71 -12.35 17.69
CA ILE A 6 -0.10 -11.69 18.84
C ILE A 6 0.86 -12.67 19.56
N ASN A 7 0.47 -13.93 19.69
CA ASN A 7 1.31 -14.95 20.31
C ASN A 7 2.58 -15.22 19.48
N ILE A 8 2.48 -15.30 18.14
CA ILE A 8 3.66 -15.40 17.26
C ILE A 8 4.66 -14.27 17.53
N ALA A 9 4.15 -13.04 17.62
CA ALA A 9 5.00 -11.87 17.86
C ALA A 9 5.68 -11.89 19.24
N TYR A 10 5.05 -12.51 20.24
CA TYR A 10 5.61 -12.63 21.59
C TYR A 10 6.60 -13.79 21.72
N THR A 11 6.29 -14.95 21.12
CA THR A 11 7.11 -16.18 21.24
C THR A 11 8.28 -16.24 20.25
N GLY A 12 8.35 -15.34 19.26
CA GLY A 12 9.35 -15.34 18.21
C GLY A 12 9.02 -16.27 17.04
N GLY A 13 7.82 -16.84 17.00
CA GLY A 13 7.33 -17.69 15.92
C GLY A 13 7.35 -19.20 16.24
N TYR A 14 6.89 -19.96 15.28
CA TYR A 14 6.84 -21.42 15.28
C TYR A 14 7.60 -21.95 14.07
N GLU A 15 7.67 -23.28 13.96
CA GLU A 15 8.20 -23.95 12.77
C GLU A 15 7.51 -23.39 11.49
N PHE A 16 8.28 -23.22 10.45
CA PHE A 16 7.96 -22.45 9.27
C PHE A 16 6.64 -22.87 8.58
N VAL A 17 6.49 -24.17 8.27
CA VAL A 17 5.30 -24.68 7.58
C VAL A 17 4.09 -24.65 8.50
N PHE A 18 4.26 -25.02 9.76
CA PHE A 18 3.23 -24.99 10.78
C PHE A 18 2.66 -23.58 10.94
N GLN A 19 3.53 -22.58 11.09
CA GLN A 19 3.10 -21.20 11.29
C GLN A 19 2.32 -20.66 10.11
N ARG A 20 2.82 -20.85 8.89
CA ARG A 20 2.21 -20.30 7.68
C ARG A 20 0.91 -21.00 7.31
N SER A 21 0.85 -22.33 7.48
CA SER A 21 -0.35 -23.10 7.22
C SER A 21 -1.48 -22.73 8.17
N LEU A 22 -1.21 -22.57 9.47
CA LEU A 22 -2.21 -22.14 10.43
C LEU A 22 -2.66 -20.69 10.20
N ALA A 23 -1.74 -19.77 9.90
CA ALA A 23 -2.10 -18.39 9.58
C ALA A 23 -3.04 -18.33 8.37
N TYR A 24 -2.74 -19.09 7.33
CA TYR A 24 -3.55 -19.17 6.13
C TYR A 24 -4.88 -19.89 6.38
N LEU A 25 -4.88 -20.98 7.12
CA LEU A 25 -6.08 -21.71 7.54
C LEU A 25 -7.07 -20.80 8.25
N PHE A 26 -6.62 -20.02 9.23
CA PHE A 26 -7.49 -19.07 9.92
C PHE A 26 -8.08 -18.02 8.98
N GLY A 27 -7.27 -17.47 8.07
CA GLY A 27 -7.73 -16.50 7.09
C GLY A 27 -8.77 -17.08 6.14
N VAL A 28 -8.48 -18.22 5.51
CA VAL A 28 -9.37 -18.90 4.57
C VAL A 28 -10.68 -19.32 5.23
N SER A 29 -10.60 -19.88 6.44
CA SER A 29 -11.77 -20.28 7.22
C SER A 29 -12.70 -19.09 7.49
N LEU A 30 -12.13 -17.95 7.91
CA LEU A 30 -12.89 -16.72 8.15
C LEU A 30 -13.48 -16.15 6.84
N ILE A 31 -12.80 -16.28 5.71
CA ILE A 31 -13.33 -15.84 4.40
C ILE A 31 -14.61 -16.62 4.08
N PHE A 32 -14.57 -17.95 4.15
CA PHE A 32 -15.75 -18.76 3.83
C PHE A 32 -16.90 -18.52 4.81
N LEU A 33 -16.63 -18.31 6.09
CA LEU A 33 -17.66 -17.95 7.06
C LEU A 33 -18.22 -16.54 6.82
N THR A 34 -17.37 -15.55 6.61
CA THR A 34 -17.78 -14.13 6.52
C THR A 34 -18.54 -13.85 5.22
N PHE A 35 -18.01 -14.35 4.10
CA PHE A 35 -18.61 -14.15 2.77
C PHE A 35 -19.70 -15.18 2.48
N GLY A 36 -19.61 -16.40 3.01
CA GLY A 36 -20.60 -17.45 2.85
C GLY A 36 -21.94 -17.12 3.50
N VAL A 37 -21.93 -16.51 4.68
CA VAL A 37 -23.17 -16.09 5.37
C VAL A 37 -23.92 -15.01 4.59
N LYS A 38 -23.19 -14.16 3.85
CA LYS A 38 -23.76 -13.05 3.04
C LYS A 38 -24.30 -13.50 1.68
N GLU A 39 -24.09 -14.76 1.28
CA GLU A 39 -24.60 -15.28 0.00
C GLU A 39 -26.14 -15.31 0.00
N SER A 40 -26.76 -14.95 -1.11
CA SER A 40 -28.21 -14.88 -1.26
C SER A 40 -28.88 -16.26 -1.44
N SER A 41 -28.16 -17.22 -2.02
CA SER A 41 -28.66 -18.56 -2.37
C SER A 41 -28.27 -19.59 -1.29
N LEU A 42 -29.22 -20.44 -0.89
CA LEU A 42 -28.99 -21.54 0.05
C LEU A 42 -27.90 -22.50 -0.43
N GLY A 43 -27.89 -22.84 -1.72
CA GLY A 43 -26.86 -23.70 -2.31
C GLY A 43 -25.45 -23.12 -2.19
N LYS A 44 -25.29 -21.79 -2.38
CA LYS A 44 -24.01 -21.11 -2.21
C LYS A 44 -23.57 -21.06 -0.74
N LYS A 45 -24.52 -20.94 0.20
CA LYS A 45 -24.23 -21.02 1.64
C LYS A 45 -23.73 -22.40 2.02
N ILE A 46 -24.40 -23.45 1.56
CA ILE A 46 -23.99 -24.85 1.80
C ILE A 46 -22.60 -25.09 1.21
N LEU A 47 -22.34 -24.65 -0.03
CA LEU A 47 -21.02 -24.75 -0.65
C LEU A 47 -19.94 -24.02 0.18
N SER A 48 -20.22 -22.85 0.70
CA SER A 48 -19.25 -22.10 1.52
C SER A 48 -18.95 -22.81 2.84
N ILE A 49 -19.94 -23.46 3.47
CA ILE A 49 -19.75 -24.27 4.69
C ILE A 49 -18.93 -25.52 4.35
N LEU A 50 -19.22 -26.18 3.22
CA LEU A 50 -18.44 -27.34 2.78
C LEU A 50 -16.98 -26.95 2.52
N LEU A 51 -16.74 -25.84 1.81
CA LEU A 51 -15.39 -25.33 1.57
C LEU A 51 -14.67 -24.91 2.87
N PHE A 52 -15.40 -24.41 3.85
CA PHE A 52 -14.86 -24.15 5.20
C PHE A 52 -14.35 -25.45 5.85
N ILE A 53 -15.17 -26.52 5.85
CA ILE A 53 -14.78 -27.80 6.44
C ILE A 53 -13.59 -28.42 5.68
N VAL A 54 -13.65 -28.40 4.36
CA VAL A 54 -12.57 -28.94 3.51
C VAL A 54 -11.27 -28.14 3.72
N SER A 55 -11.35 -26.82 3.87
CA SER A 55 -10.17 -25.99 4.12
C SER A 55 -9.48 -26.32 5.43
N ILE A 56 -10.23 -26.69 6.48
CA ILE A 56 -9.64 -27.10 7.77
C ILE A 56 -8.78 -28.37 7.58
N VAL A 57 -9.27 -29.34 6.84
CA VAL A 57 -8.54 -30.59 6.60
C VAL A 57 -7.32 -30.34 5.71
N VAL A 58 -7.54 -29.69 4.57
CA VAL A 58 -6.53 -29.54 3.51
C VAL A 58 -5.41 -28.57 3.92
N LEU A 59 -5.74 -27.43 4.51
CA LEU A 59 -4.74 -26.44 4.95
C LEU A 59 -4.18 -26.74 6.34
N GLY A 60 -4.84 -27.58 7.13
CA GLY A 60 -4.33 -28.10 8.39
C GLY A 60 -3.36 -29.27 8.22
N TYR A 61 -3.46 -30.00 7.11
CA TYR A 61 -2.58 -31.16 6.84
C TYR A 61 -1.09 -30.84 6.91
N PRO A 62 -0.57 -29.76 6.30
CA PRO A 62 0.86 -29.41 6.42
C PRO A 62 1.30 -29.11 7.84
N ALA A 63 0.43 -28.49 8.65
CA ALA A 63 0.74 -28.22 10.06
C ALA A 63 0.85 -29.52 10.89
N LEU A 64 -0.03 -30.52 10.61
CA LEU A 64 -0.02 -31.81 11.30
C LEU A 64 1.09 -32.73 10.82
N MET A 65 1.56 -32.56 9.60
CA MET A 65 2.56 -33.39 8.95
C MET A 65 3.89 -32.65 8.73
N ALA A 66 4.21 -31.68 9.59
CA ALA A 66 5.42 -30.88 9.48
C ALA A 66 6.69 -31.74 9.44
N ASP A 67 6.80 -32.74 10.31
CA ASP A 67 7.96 -33.67 10.34
C ASP A 67 8.11 -34.43 9.02
N TYR A 68 6.99 -34.89 8.45
CA TYR A 68 6.99 -35.55 7.14
C TYR A 68 7.45 -34.60 6.03
N LEU A 69 6.96 -33.36 6.01
CA LEU A 69 7.33 -32.38 5.00
C LEU A 69 8.81 -31.96 5.13
N ASN A 70 9.30 -31.76 6.34
CA ASN A 70 10.68 -31.38 6.59
C ASN A 70 11.71 -32.49 6.31
N SER A 71 11.29 -33.76 6.39
CA SER A 71 12.15 -34.91 6.07
C SER A 71 12.20 -35.28 4.59
N ARG A 72 11.31 -34.71 3.76
CA ARG A 72 11.22 -35.02 2.32
C ARG A 72 12.32 -34.37 1.50
N LEU A 73 12.77 -35.12 0.47
CA LEU A 73 13.52 -34.57 -0.64
C LEU A 73 12.57 -34.21 -1.77
N PHE A 74 12.34 -32.90 -1.95
CA PHE A 74 11.43 -32.41 -3.00
C PHE A 74 11.87 -32.88 -4.39
N TYR A 75 10.90 -33.17 -5.25
CA TYR A 75 11.05 -33.76 -6.60
C TYR A 75 11.58 -35.21 -6.64
N VAL A 76 12.23 -35.70 -5.59
CA VAL A 76 12.80 -37.05 -5.53
C VAL A 76 11.80 -38.03 -4.93
N ASP A 77 11.36 -37.76 -3.71
CA ASP A 77 10.49 -38.67 -2.98
C ASP A 77 9.12 -38.81 -3.66
N PRO A 78 8.51 -40.03 -3.62
CA PRO A 78 7.18 -40.23 -4.15
C PRO A 78 6.13 -39.50 -3.35
N LEU A 79 5.12 -38.94 -4.04
CA LEU A 79 3.96 -38.32 -3.42
C LEU A 79 2.98 -39.41 -2.98
N LYS A 80 2.39 -39.21 -1.78
CA LYS A 80 1.24 -40.01 -1.35
C LYS A 80 -0.03 -39.55 -2.09
N MET A 81 -1.02 -40.43 -2.24
CA MET A 81 -2.29 -40.05 -2.86
C MET A 81 -2.97 -38.86 -2.18
N GLN A 82 -2.82 -38.74 -0.86
CA GLN A 82 -3.31 -37.62 -0.09
C GLN A 82 -2.67 -36.28 -0.49
N ASP A 83 -1.37 -36.28 -0.83
CA ASP A 83 -0.64 -35.09 -1.26
C ASP A 83 -1.19 -34.54 -2.57
N TYR A 84 -1.51 -35.44 -3.53
CA TYR A 84 -2.15 -35.06 -4.80
C TYR A 84 -3.53 -34.45 -4.59
N ILE A 85 -4.36 -35.09 -3.77
CA ILE A 85 -5.74 -34.66 -3.53
C ILE A 85 -5.72 -33.33 -2.78
N PHE A 86 -4.99 -33.25 -1.67
CA PHE A 86 -4.98 -32.06 -0.82
C PHE A 86 -4.29 -30.87 -1.51
N GLY A 87 -3.19 -31.11 -2.24
CA GLY A 87 -2.52 -30.05 -2.99
C GLY A 87 -3.41 -29.46 -4.10
N THR A 88 -4.11 -30.33 -4.84
CA THR A 88 -5.07 -29.85 -5.86
C THR A 88 -6.19 -29.03 -5.23
N ILE A 89 -6.78 -29.52 -4.15
CA ILE A 89 -7.86 -28.80 -3.45
C ILE A 89 -7.35 -27.50 -2.84
N ALA A 90 -6.13 -27.45 -2.28
CA ALA A 90 -5.52 -26.24 -1.72
C ALA A 90 -5.35 -25.15 -2.78
N ILE A 91 -4.88 -25.52 -3.98
CA ILE A 91 -4.77 -24.60 -5.12
C ILE A 91 -6.15 -24.05 -5.50
N LEU A 92 -7.16 -24.92 -5.66
CA LEU A 92 -8.52 -24.51 -6.00
C LEU A 92 -9.16 -23.61 -4.91
N ILE A 93 -8.97 -23.95 -3.64
CA ILE A 93 -9.40 -23.11 -2.52
C ILE A 93 -8.73 -21.74 -2.60
N THR A 94 -7.44 -21.66 -2.86
CA THR A 94 -6.70 -20.41 -2.97
C THR A 94 -7.23 -19.55 -4.12
N LEU A 95 -7.53 -20.12 -5.28
CA LEU A 95 -8.15 -19.42 -6.40
C LEU A 95 -9.54 -18.88 -6.01
N GLU A 96 -10.37 -19.67 -5.35
CA GLU A 96 -11.72 -19.27 -4.94
C GLU A 96 -11.68 -18.16 -3.86
N VAL A 97 -10.77 -18.27 -2.91
CA VAL A 97 -10.57 -17.27 -1.85
C VAL A 97 -10.12 -15.93 -2.44
N ALA A 98 -9.15 -15.95 -3.37
CA ALA A 98 -8.70 -14.76 -4.08
C ALA A 98 -9.85 -14.12 -4.89
N ARG A 99 -10.66 -14.94 -5.57
CA ARG A 99 -11.85 -14.50 -6.31
C ARG A 99 -12.88 -13.80 -5.41
N LYS A 100 -13.17 -14.39 -4.24
CA LYS A 100 -14.18 -13.88 -3.30
C LYS A 100 -13.77 -12.58 -2.60
N THR A 101 -12.48 -12.42 -2.33
CA THR A 101 -11.98 -11.31 -1.49
C THR A 101 -11.41 -10.15 -2.26
N ILE A 102 -10.91 -10.38 -3.47
CA ILE A 102 -10.22 -9.36 -4.28
C ILE A 102 -11.00 -9.09 -5.56
N ASN A 103 -10.84 -9.95 -6.56
CA ASN A 103 -11.53 -9.89 -7.85
C ASN A 103 -11.17 -11.13 -8.69
N ASN A 104 -11.69 -11.20 -9.93
CA ASN A 104 -11.40 -12.30 -10.85
C ASN A 104 -10.01 -12.22 -11.49
N ALA A 105 -9.33 -11.08 -11.48
CA ALA A 105 -8.05 -10.91 -12.17
C ALA A 105 -6.93 -11.73 -11.51
N LEU A 106 -6.84 -11.70 -10.18
CA LEU A 106 -5.79 -12.44 -9.46
C LEU A 106 -5.87 -13.96 -9.68
N PRO A 107 -7.02 -14.64 -9.53
CA PRO A 107 -7.13 -16.06 -9.87
C PRO A 107 -6.77 -16.38 -11.32
N LEU A 108 -7.13 -15.52 -12.28
CA LEU A 108 -6.77 -15.71 -13.68
C LEU A 108 -5.25 -15.61 -13.91
N ILE A 109 -4.59 -14.69 -13.22
CA ILE A 109 -3.13 -14.56 -13.25
C ILE A 109 -2.48 -15.81 -12.64
N VAL A 110 -2.94 -16.27 -11.47
CA VAL A 110 -2.44 -17.53 -10.87
C VAL A 110 -2.62 -18.69 -11.81
N LEU A 111 -3.82 -18.83 -12.39
CA LEU A 111 -4.11 -19.91 -13.36
C LEU A 111 -3.19 -19.83 -14.59
N PHE A 112 -2.96 -18.63 -15.12
CA PHE A 112 -2.03 -18.42 -16.24
C PHE A 112 -0.62 -18.94 -15.88
N PHE A 113 -0.08 -18.58 -14.72
CA PHE A 113 1.27 -19.02 -14.32
C PHE A 113 1.34 -20.52 -14.04
N LEU A 114 0.30 -21.13 -13.47
CA LEU A 114 0.23 -22.59 -13.29
C LEU A 114 0.15 -23.33 -14.65
N LEU A 115 -0.65 -22.81 -15.58
CA LEU A 115 -0.72 -23.35 -16.95
C LEU A 115 0.61 -23.13 -17.69
N TYR A 116 1.25 -22.00 -17.51
CA TYR A 116 2.58 -21.76 -18.04
C TYR A 116 3.59 -22.78 -17.50
N SER A 117 3.57 -23.07 -16.20
CA SER A 117 4.43 -24.11 -15.61
C SER A 117 4.20 -25.49 -16.23
N TYR A 118 2.94 -25.85 -16.54
CA TYR A 118 2.60 -27.14 -17.11
C TYR A 118 2.89 -27.22 -18.62
N PHE A 119 2.47 -26.20 -19.38
CA PHE A 119 2.55 -26.15 -20.85
C PHE A 119 3.80 -25.42 -21.38
N GLY A 120 4.86 -25.30 -20.60
CA GLY A 120 6.03 -24.50 -20.93
C GLY A 120 6.69 -24.78 -22.28
N SER A 121 6.61 -26.00 -22.81
CA SER A 121 7.16 -26.38 -24.11
C SER A 121 6.41 -25.79 -25.31
N TYR A 122 5.18 -25.30 -25.12
CA TYR A 122 4.38 -24.70 -26.19
C TYR A 122 4.56 -23.18 -26.30
N PHE A 123 5.28 -22.56 -25.35
CA PHE A 123 5.54 -21.12 -25.39
C PHE A 123 6.66 -20.77 -26.37
N PRO A 124 6.59 -19.61 -27.04
CA PRO A 124 7.56 -19.23 -28.05
C PRO A 124 8.87 -18.68 -27.45
N TRP A 125 9.93 -18.80 -28.21
CA TRP A 125 11.24 -18.19 -28.00
C TRP A 125 11.82 -18.46 -26.60
N GLU A 126 12.40 -17.46 -25.96
CA GLU A 126 13.05 -17.57 -24.66
C GLU A 126 12.09 -17.93 -23.51
N PHE A 127 10.80 -17.75 -23.71
CA PHE A 127 9.80 -18.14 -22.72
C PHE A 127 9.53 -19.65 -22.71
N ALA A 128 9.99 -20.42 -23.72
CA ALA A 128 9.87 -21.86 -23.72
C ALA A 128 10.67 -22.50 -22.59
N HIS A 129 10.12 -23.55 -21.98
CA HIS A 129 10.78 -24.41 -21.00
C HIS A 129 10.22 -25.83 -21.04
N LYS A 130 10.88 -26.78 -20.40
CA LYS A 130 10.55 -28.21 -20.46
C LYS A 130 9.10 -28.56 -20.04
N GLY A 131 8.45 -27.66 -19.29
CA GLY A 131 7.19 -27.95 -18.63
C GLY A 131 7.37 -28.77 -17.34
N ALA A 132 6.49 -28.60 -16.38
CA ALA A 132 6.47 -29.36 -15.13
C ALA A 132 5.38 -30.43 -15.18
N SER A 133 5.69 -31.65 -14.71
CA SER A 133 4.66 -32.67 -14.53
C SER A 133 3.68 -32.30 -13.44
N PHE A 134 2.47 -32.86 -13.46
CA PHE A 134 1.47 -32.63 -12.42
C PHE A 134 2.02 -32.97 -11.02
N LYS A 135 2.81 -34.07 -10.90
CA LYS A 135 3.54 -34.41 -9.68
C LYS A 135 4.38 -33.23 -9.20
N ASN A 136 5.21 -32.68 -10.08
CA ASN A 136 6.13 -31.60 -9.73
C ASN A 136 5.40 -30.29 -9.39
N ILE A 137 4.25 -30.02 -10.00
CA ILE A 137 3.42 -28.86 -9.66
C ILE A 137 2.88 -29.01 -8.23
N ILE A 138 2.32 -30.16 -7.87
CA ILE A 138 1.81 -30.39 -6.51
C ILE A 138 2.93 -30.37 -5.48
N ASP A 139 4.05 -31.05 -5.76
CA ASP A 139 5.21 -31.07 -4.88
C ASP A 139 5.74 -29.67 -4.58
N HIS A 140 5.92 -28.86 -5.63
CA HIS A 140 6.45 -27.50 -5.53
C HIS A 140 5.47 -26.51 -4.87
N HIS A 141 4.19 -26.55 -5.27
CA HIS A 141 3.24 -25.52 -4.86
C HIS A 141 2.54 -25.79 -3.54
N TYR A 142 2.47 -27.04 -3.10
CA TYR A 142 1.76 -27.41 -1.88
C TYR A 142 2.63 -28.02 -0.80
N LEU A 143 3.64 -28.81 -1.16
CA LEU A 143 4.48 -29.48 -0.15
C LEU A 143 5.76 -28.69 0.13
N ALA A 144 6.35 -28.05 -0.89
CA ALA A 144 7.56 -27.24 -0.74
C ALA A 144 7.24 -25.83 -0.16
N GLN A 145 8.28 -25.20 0.35
CA GLN A 145 8.20 -23.86 0.92
C GLN A 145 8.17 -22.74 -0.13
N GLU A 146 8.33 -23.07 -1.40
CA GLU A 146 8.45 -22.11 -2.50
C GLU A 146 7.12 -21.79 -3.20
N GLY A 147 6.06 -22.55 -2.92
CA GLY A 147 4.72 -22.36 -3.45
C GLY A 147 3.78 -21.60 -2.52
N LEU A 148 2.68 -22.25 -2.13
CA LEU A 148 1.66 -21.65 -1.27
C LEU A 148 2.23 -21.14 0.07
N TRP A 149 3.15 -21.88 0.65
CA TRP A 149 3.77 -21.55 1.95
C TRP A 149 4.98 -20.62 1.84
N ASN A 150 5.08 -19.85 0.78
CA ASN A 150 6.21 -18.98 0.48
C ASN A 150 6.29 -17.75 1.40
N LEU A 151 7.32 -16.95 1.16
CA LEU A 151 7.67 -15.71 1.85
C LEU A 151 6.51 -14.75 2.08
N PRO A 152 5.59 -14.49 1.13
CA PRO A 152 4.46 -13.60 1.37
C PRO A 152 3.57 -14.01 2.54
N LEU A 153 3.28 -15.30 2.71
CA LEU A 153 2.53 -15.79 3.88
C LEU A 153 3.33 -15.68 5.17
N GLY A 154 4.66 -15.84 5.12
CA GLY A 154 5.54 -15.60 6.23
C GLY A 154 5.44 -14.16 6.73
N VAL A 155 5.63 -13.20 5.83
CA VAL A 155 5.52 -11.76 6.11
C VAL A 155 4.13 -11.39 6.62
N PHE A 156 3.07 -11.98 6.03
CA PHE A 156 1.71 -11.79 6.52
C PHE A 156 1.56 -12.26 7.97
N SER A 157 2.05 -13.46 8.27
CA SER A 157 1.88 -14.08 9.59
C SER A 157 2.62 -13.36 10.72
N VAL A 158 3.78 -12.75 10.42
CA VAL A 158 4.67 -12.13 11.42
C VAL A 158 4.47 -10.63 11.53
N TYR A 159 4.31 -9.93 10.40
CA TYR A 159 4.34 -8.46 10.35
C TYR A 159 3.00 -7.85 9.96
N ILE A 160 2.50 -8.18 8.77
CA ILE A 160 1.39 -7.43 8.15
C ILE A 160 0.13 -7.50 9.01
N PHE A 161 -0.19 -8.68 9.52
CA PHE A 161 -1.37 -8.88 10.36
C PHE A 161 -1.35 -7.97 11.60
N LEU A 162 -0.21 -7.88 12.29
CA LEU A 162 -0.08 -7.08 13.51
C LEU A 162 -0.32 -5.58 13.27
N PHE A 163 0.18 -5.05 12.15
CA PHE A 163 -0.02 -3.64 11.83
C PHE A 163 -1.44 -3.33 11.35
N ILE A 164 -2.10 -4.28 10.65
CA ILE A 164 -3.53 -4.17 10.34
C ILE A 164 -4.35 -4.18 11.65
N LEU A 165 -3.96 -5.03 12.58
CA LEU A 165 -4.60 -5.11 13.90
C LEU A 165 -4.39 -3.80 14.68
N PHE A 166 -3.14 -3.29 14.74
CA PHE A 166 -2.81 -1.99 15.34
C PHE A 166 -3.66 -0.86 14.75
N GLY A 167 -3.74 -0.78 13.43
CA GLY A 167 -4.59 0.20 12.74
C GLY A 167 -6.06 0.07 13.13
N SER A 168 -6.57 -1.16 13.32
CA SER A 168 -7.95 -1.41 13.74
C SER A 168 -8.23 -0.95 15.18
N PHE A 169 -7.28 -1.15 16.08
CA PHE A 169 -7.36 -0.63 17.46
C PHE A 169 -7.37 0.89 17.48
N LEU A 170 -6.48 1.52 16.72
CA LEU A 170 -6.35 2.97 16.68
C LEU A 170 -7.58 3.64 16.04
N ASP A 171 -8.10 3.05 14.97
CA ASP A 171 -9.32 3.51 14.29
C ASP A 171 -10.54 3.39 15.20
N ARG A 172 -10.70 2.28 15.92
CA ARG A 172 -11.77 2.08 16.88
C ARG A 172 -11.73 3.06 18.05
N MET A 173 -10.53 3.52 18.42
CA MET A 173 -10.34 4.57 19.44
C MET A 173 -10.79 5.96 18.95
N GLY A 174 -10.96 6.15 17.61
CA GLY A 174 -11.39 7.41 16.99
C GLY A 174 -10.26 8.25 16.40
N ALA A 175 -9.10 7.66 16.14
CA ALA A 175 -7.95 8.38 15.59
C ALA A 175 -8.20 8.95 14.20
N ALA A 176 -8.95 8.25 13.34
CA ALA A 176 -9.25 8.71 11.99
C ALA A 176 -10.05 10.02 12.00
N ASP A 177 -11.10 10.12 12.83
CA ASP A 177 -11.87 11.35 13.00
C ASP A 177 -10.97 12.50 13.51
N TYR A 178 -10.14 12.22 14.50
CA TYR A 178 -9.16 13.19 15.00
C TYR A 178 -8.21 13.69 13.91
N TYR A 179 -7.66 12.80 13.08
CA TYR A 179 -6.76 13.19 11.99
C TYR A 179 -7.45 14.05 10.95
N VAL A 180 -8.70 13.77 10.62
CA VAL A 180 -9.51 14.61 9.72
C VAL A 180 -9.76 15.98 10.35
N ARG A 181 -10.19 16.05 11.61
CA ARG A 181 -10.41 17.31 12.34
C ARG A 181 -9.14 18.16 12.42
N LEU A 182 -8.01 17.55 12.78
CA LEU A 182 -6.71 18.23 12.86
C LEU A 182 -6.29 18.79 11.49
N SER A 183 -6.44 17.98 10.43
CA SER A 183 -6.12 18.40 9.07
C SER A 183 -7.02 19.53 8.58
N MET A 184 -8.32 19.49 8.94
CA MET A 184 -9.26 20.57 8.64
C MET A 184 -8.94 21.86 9.39
N ALA A 185 -8.59 21.76 10.66
CA ALA A 185 -8.16 22.91 11.45
C ALA A 185 -6.89 23.57 10.87
N ALA A 186 -5.96 22.74 10.36
CA ALA A 186 -4.68 23.21 9.81
C ALA A 186 -4.80 23.78 8.38
N ALA A 187 -5.54 23.13 7.50
CA ALA A 187 -5.54 23.44 6.07
C ALA A 187 -6.89 23.94 5.52
N GLY A 188 -7.99 23.79 6.27
CA GLY A 188 -9.34 24.06 5.80
C GLY A 188 -9.60 25.47 5.31
N SER A 189 -8.93 26.48 5.89
CA SER A 189 -9.04 27.88 5.50
C SER A 189 -8.23 28.27 4.25
N LEU A 190 -7.32 27.41 3.82
CA LEU A 190 -6.51 27.67 2.63
C LEU A 190 -7.37 27.55 1.35
N ARG A 191 -6.92 28.15 0.26
CA ARG A 191 -7.56 27.97 -1.05
C ARG A 191 -7.60 26.49 -1.42
N GLY A 192 -8.81 25.96 -1.70
CA GLY A 192 -9.04 24.53 -1.85
C GLY A 192 -8.82 23.73 -0.55
N GLY A 193 -9.07 24.38 0.61
CA GLY A 193 -8.76 23.87 1.95
C GLY A 193 -9.19 22.44 2.23
N PRO A 194 -10.44 22.05 1.98
CA PRO A 194 -10.89 20.68 2.22
C PRO A 194 -10.09 19.62 1.44
N ALA A 195 -9.69 19.93 0.19
CA ALA A 195 -8.85 19.00 -0.58
C ALA A 195 -7.42 18.90 -0.02
N LYS A 196 -6.86 19.98 0.48
CA LYS A 196 -5.57 19.97 1.17
C LYS A 196 -5.64 19.26 2.52
N ALA A 197 -6.73 19.47 3.25
CA ALA A 197 -6.99 18.73 4.49
C ALA A 197 -7.12 17.22 4.22
N ALA A 198 -7.76 16.83 3.12
CA ALA A 198 -7.84 15.44 2.70
C ALA A 198 -6.44 14.82 2.47
N ILE A 199 -5.50 15.57 1.86
CA ILE A 199 -4.11 15.14 1.66
C ILE A 199 -3.44 14.84 3.01
N PHE A 200 -3.52 15.75 3.97
CA PHE A 200 -2.91 15.57 5.29
C PHE A 200 -3.60 14.46 6.09
N ALA A 201 -4.93 14.40 6.09
CA ALA A 201 -5.68 13.35 6.78
C ALA A 201 -5.35 11.97 6.21
N SER A 202 -5.31 11.85 4.88
CA SER A 202 -4.96 10.58 4.21
C SER A 202 -3.49 10.20 4.40
N ALA A 203 -2.57 11.16 4.49
CA ALA A 203 -1.18 10.89 4.84
C ALA A 203 -1.06 10.28 6.24
N MET A 204 -1.73 10.88 7.24
CA MET A 204 -1.71 10.41 8.63
C MET A 204 -2.42 9.06 8.79
N THR A 205 -3.64 8.94 8.26
CA THR A 205 -4.43 7.69 8.35
C THR A 205 -3.79 6.58 7.53
N GLY A 206 -3.34 6.89 6.32
CA GLY A 206 -2.72 5.93 5.39
C GLY A 206 -1.39 5.38 5.89
N SER A 207 -0.58 6.21 6.57
CA SER A 207 0.68 5.76 7.17
C SER A 207 0.49 4.69 8.26
N ILE A 208 -0.73 4.55 8.76
CA ILE A 208 -1.08 3.58 9.81
C ILE A 208 -1.84 2.39 9.22
N THR A 209 -2.80 2.64 8.32
CA THR A 209 -3.63 1.58 7.73
C THR A 209 -2.89 0.77 6.66
N GLY A 210 -1.91 1.38 6.00
CA GLY A 210 -1.10 0.77 4.95
C GLY A 210 -1.89 0.34 3.70
N SER A 211 -3.16 0.72 3.58
CA SER A 211 -4.06 0.30 2.49
C SER A 211 -4.79 1.51 1.90
N ALA A 212 -4.58 1.78 0.62
CA ALA A 212 -5.26 2.87 -0.08
C ALA A 212 -6.79 2.73 -0.03
N ASN A 213 -7.31 1.52 -0.23
CA ASN A 213 -8.76 1.28 -0.21
C ASN A 213 -9.37 1.48 1.19
N ALA A 214 -8.69 0.97 2.23
CA ALA A 214 -9.13 1.19 3.61
C ALA A 214 -9.07 2.68 3.99
N ASN A 215 -8.04 3.40 3.52
CA ASN A 215 -7.88 4.83 3.75
C ASN A 215 -9.01 5.63 3.10
N VAL A 216 -9.30 5.40 1.80
CA VAL A 216 -10.46 6.01 1.11
C VAL A 216 -11.78 5.73 1.83
N ALA A 217 -11.99 4.49 2.30
CA ALA A 217 -13.21 4.12 3.01
C ALA A 217 -13.35 4.82 4.38
N THR A 218 -12.22 5.19 5.00
CA THR A 218 -12.19 5.84 6.31
C THR A 218 -12.26 7.36 6.21
N THR A 219 -11.44 7.99 5.37
CA THR A 219 -11.35 9.46 5.24
C THR A 219 -12.34 10.02 4.21
N GLY A 220 -12.59 9.29 3.12
CA GLY A 220 -13.42 9.72 2.00
C GLY A 220 -14.86 10.13 2.38
N PRO A 221 -15.58 9.41 3.29
CA PRO A 221 -16.91 9.83 3.73
C PRO A 221 -16.97 11.23 4.34
N PHE A 222 -15.85 11.73 4.87
CA PHE A 222 -15.74 13.08 5.43
C PHE A 222 -15.20 14.07 4.40
N THR A 223 -14.08 13.74 3.77
CA THR A 223 -13.31 14.66 2.92
C THR A 223 -13.97 14.92 1.57
N ILE A 224 -14.52 13.89 0.91
CA ILE A 224 -15.16 14.02 -0.42
C ILE A 224 -16.40 14.93 -0.38
N PRO A 225 -17.37 14.77 0.56
CA PRO A 225 -18.50 15.70 0.67
C PRO A 225 -18.06 17.14 0.93
N MET A 226 -17.00 17.35 1.74
CA MET A 226 -16.47 18.69 2.04
C MET A 226 -15.82 19.33 0.80
N MET A 227 -15.07 18.57 0.01
CA MET A 227 -14.52 19.02 -1.27
C MET A 227 -15.65 19.42 -2.26
N LYS A 228 -16.69 18.60 -2.35
CA LYS A 228 -17.86 18.90 -3.21
C LYS A 228 -18.57 20.18 -2.77
N LYS A 229 -18.78 20.38 -1.47
CA LYS A 229 -19.40 21.62 -0.91
C LYS A 229 -18.60 22.88 -1.23
N THR A 230 -17.28 22.78 -1.34
CA THR A 230 -16.41 23.91 -1.70
C THR A 230 -16.21 24.07 -3.22
N GLY A 231 -16.94 23.31 -4.05
CA GLY A 231 -17.02 23.50 -5.50
C GLY A 231 -16.12 22.59 -6.33
N PHE A 232 -15.44 21.62 -5.76
CA PHE A 232 -14.76 20.59 -6.55
C PHE A 232 -15.77 19.69 -7.26
N LYS A 233 -15.50 19.36 -8.53
CA LYS A 233 -16.29 18.36 -9.26
C LYS A 233 -16.19 17.01 -8.57
N PRO A 234 -17.28 16.20 -8.54
CA PRO A 234 -17.31 14.91 -7.87
C PRO A 234 -16.17 13.98 -8.29
N GLU A 235 -15.85 13.91 -9.59
CA GLU A 235 -14.78 13.07 -10.12
C GLU A 235 -13.38 13.54 -9.66
N VAL A 236 -13.20 14.87 -9.57
CA VAL A 236 -11.93 15.46 -9.11
C VAL A 236 -11.76 15.24 -7.61
N ALA A 237 -12.82 15.40 -6.82
CA ALA A 237 -12.78 15.12 -5.38
C ALA A 237 -12.44 13.64 -5.10
N ALA A 238 -13.07 12.71 -5.84
CA ALA A 238 -12.75 11.29 -5.76
C ALA A 238 -11.30 11.00 -6.18
N GLY A 239 -10.82 11.64 -7.26
CA GLY A 239 -9.44 11.48 -7.73
C GLY A 239 -8.39 12.00 -6.74
N ILE A 240 -8.64 13.14 -6.11
CA ILE A 240 -7.75 13.72 -5.07
C ILE A 240 -7.68 12.77 -3.86
N GLU A 241 -8.83 12.31 -3.38
CA GLU A 241 -8.90 11.38 -2.26
C GLU A 241 -8.14 10.08 -2.55
N THR A 242 -8.32 9.53 -3.76
CA THR A 242 -7.62 8.33 -4.20
C THR A 242 -6.10 8.53 -4.25
N ALA A 243 -5.63 9.62 -4.86
CA ALA A 243 -4.21 9.93 -4.95
C ALA A 243 -3.60 10.12 -3.55
N ALA A 244 -4.26 10.87 -2.67
CA ALA A 244 -3.81 11.09 -1.30
C ALA A 244 -3.76 9.78 -0.50
N SER A 245 -4.81 8.95 -0.61
CA SER A 245 -4.90 7.66 0.08
C SER A 245 -3.87 6.64 -0.42
N THR A 246 -3.54 6.66 -1.71
CA THR A 246 -2.47 5.80 -2.26
C THR A 246 -1.12 6.21 -1.70
N GLY A 247 -0.84 7.51 -1.58
CA GLY A 247 0.36 8.04 -0.94
C GLY A 247 0.54 7.58 0.52
N GLY A 248 -0.53 7.26 1.22
CA GLY A 248 -0.46 6.70 2.57
C GLY A 248 0.35 5.41 2.65
N GLN A 249 0.40 4.60 1.58
CA GLN A 249 1.16 3.36 1.54
C GLN A 249 2.69 3.56 1.49
N ILE A 250 3.15 4.74 1.06
CA ILE A 250 4.58 5.10 1.03
C ILE A 250 4.96 6.01 2.20
N MET A 251 3.98 6.48 2.98
CA MET A 251 4.24 7.41 4.09
C MET A 251 4.65 6.66 5.35
N PRO A 252 5.87 6.89 5.87
CA PRO A 252 6.26 6.38 7.18
C PRO A 252 5.29 6.84 8.29
N PRO A 253 5.17 6.08 9.41
CA PRO A 253 6.10 5.05 9.87
C PRO A 253 5.75 3.61 9.46
N ILE A 254 4.47 3.26 9.18
CA ILE A 254 4.09 1.86 8.97
C ILE A 254 4.08 1.53 7.48
N MET A 255 3.66 2.48 6.63
CA MET A 255 3.60 2.27 5.17
C MET A 255 2.65 1.13 4.76
N GLY A 256 2.71 0.66 3.52
CA GLY A 256 1.95 -0.48 3.03
C GLY A 256 2.61 -1.82 3.35
N ALA A 257 1.85 -2.90 3.17
CA ALA A 257 2.34 -4.27 3.37
C ALA A 257 3.62 -4.59 2.58
N SER A 258 3.81 -3.96 1.42
CA SER A 258 5.00 -4.13 0.60
C SER A 258 6.30 -3.67 1.26
N ALA A 259 6.24 -2.73 2.21
CA ALA A 259 7.44 -2.29 2.93
C ALA A 259 8.04 -3.42 3.79
N PHE A 260 7.21 -4.26 4.39
CA PHE A 260 7.66 -5.45 5.13
C PHE A 260 8.22 -6.52 4.19
N LEU A 261 7.67 -6.61 2.98
CA LEU A 261 8.20 -7.50 1.95
C LEU A 261 9.57 -7.03 1.44
N ILE A 262 9.81 -5.71 1.33
CA ILE A 262 11.13 -5.15 1.01
C ILE A 262 12.17 -5.61 2.04
N VAL A 263 11.85 -5.51 3.32
CA VAL A 263 12.74 -5.96 4.42
C VAL A 263 13.13 -7.43 4.25
N GLU A 264 12.16 -8.27 3.96
CA GLU A 264 12.39 -9.72 3.82
C GLU A 264 13.17 -10.07 2.54
N PHE A 265 12.90 -9.39 1.41
CA PHE A 265 13.65 -9.61 0.17
C PHE A 265 15.08 -9.06 0.22
N THR A 266 15.31 -7.98 0.96
CA THR A 266 16.60 -7.29 0.97
C THR A 266 17.47 -7.64 2.16
N GLY A 267 16.89 -8.15 3.26
CA GLY A 267 17.57 -8.32 4.54
C GLY A 267 17.90 -7.00 5.25
N ILE A 268 17.47 -5.86 4.71
CA ILE A 268 17.73 -4.53 5.28
C ILE A 268 16.76 -4.27 6.42
N SER A 269 17.19 -3.60 7.49
CA SER A 269 16.32 -3.33 8.62
C SER A 269 15.12 -2.44 8.22
N TYR A 270 13.98 -2.67 8.84
CA TYR A 270 12.77 -1.87 8.58
C TYR A 270 13.00 -0.37 8.81
N TRP A 271 13.82 -0.02 9.82
CA TRP A 271 14.15 1.37 10.10
C TRP A 271 14.91 2.06 8.94
N GLU A 272 15.80 1.33 8.27
CA GLU A 272 16.49 1.86 7.08
C GLU A 272 15.50 2.12 5.94
N VAL A 273 14.56 1.20 5.70
CA VAL A 273 13.49 1.39 4.71
C VAL A 273 12.63 2.61 5.06
N VAL A 274 12.28 2.79 6.34
CA VAL A 274 11.55 3.96 6.84
C VAL A 274 12.31 5.26 6.56
N LYS A 275 13.59 5.32 6.94
CA LYS A 275 14.43 6.53 6.76
C LYS A 275 14.48 6.99 5.31
N VAL A 276 14.81 6.08 4.39
CA VAL A 276 14.96 6.45 2.98
C VAL A 276 13.64 6.81 2.31
N SER A 277 12.52 6.35 2.86
CA SER A 277 11.19 6.62 2.33
C SER A 277 10.64 8.00 2.71
N ILE A 278 11.18 8.68 3.74
CA ILE A 278 10.64 9.95 4.24
C ILE A 278 10.65 11.04 3.16
N LEU A 279 11.80 11.34 2.58
CA LEU A 279 11.93 12.42 1.59
C LEU A 279 11.11 12.16 0.32
N PRO A 280 11.15 10.97 -0.29
CA PRO A 280 10.29 10.63 -1.42
C PRO A 280 8.79 10.76 -1.11
N ALA A 281 8.35 10.29 0.05
CA ALA A 281 6.95 10.41 0.46
C ALA A 281 6.53 11.88 0.60
N VAL A 282 7.35 12.71 1.23
CA VAL A 282 7.10 14.16 1.33
C VAL A 282 7.00 14.80 -0.05
N LEU A 283 7.91 14.46 -0.98
CA LEU A 283 7.85 14.96 -2.37
C LEU A 283 6.56 14.53 -3.08
N TYR A 284 6.13 13.29 -2.89
CA TYR A 284 4.88 12.82 -3.45
C TYR A 284 3.69 13.64 -2.97
N PHE A 285 3.54 13.81 -1.64
CA PHE A 285 2.46 14.60 -1.08
C PHE A 285 2.52 16.08 -1.48
N LEU A 286 3.73 16.64 -1.63
CA LEU A 286 3.92 17.98 -2.19
C LEU A 286 3.47 18.07 -3.66
N SER A 287 3.73 17.02 -4.47
CA SER A 287 3.26 16.98 -5.86
C SER A 287 1.74 16.99 -5.95
N VAL A 288 1.07 16.16 -5.13
CA VAL A 288 -0.39 16.11 -5.03
C VAL A 288 -0.94 17.45 -4.52
N TYR A 289 -0.35 18.01 -3.46
CA TYR A 289 -0.74 19.29 -2.89
C TYR A 289 -0.66 20.42 -3.92
N THR A 290 0.39 20.45 -4.73
CA THR A 290 0.60 21.47 -5.76
C THR A 290 -0.45 21.38 -6.87
N ILE A 291 -0.74 20.17 -7.36
CA ILE A 291 -1.80 19.95 -8.36
C ILE A 291 -3.15 20.42 -7.81
N VAL A 292 -3.47 20.05 -6.57
CA VAL A 292 -4.73 20.44 -5.90
C VAL A 292 -4.80 21.96 -5.71
N HIS A 293 -3.69 22.60 -5.34
CA HIS A 293 -3.65 24.05 -5.19
C HIS A 293 -3.93 24.79 -6.51
N LEU A 294 -3.31 24.32 -7.60
CA LEU A 294 -3.49 24.93 -8.92
C LEU A 294 -4.90 24.65 -9.50
N GLU A 295 -5.45 23.46 -9.26
CA GLU A 295 -6.84 23.13 -9.63
C GLU A 295 -7.84 24.05 -8.89
N ALA A 296 -7.64 24.21 -7.58
CA ALA A 296 -8.48 25.13 -6.78
C ALA A 296 -8.34 26.58 -7.25
N ARG A 297 -7.14 26.99 -7.66
CA ARG A 297 -6.87 28.33 -8.18
C ARG A 297 -7.56 28.53 -9.53
N LYS A 298 -7.43 27.55 -10.44
CA LYS A 298 -8.09 27.57 -11.75
C LYS A 298 -9.60 27.60 -11.65
N GLY A 299 -10.18 26.90 -10.66
CA GLY A 299 -11.62 26.88 -10.38
C GLY A 299 -12.13 28.06 -9.57
N GLY A 300 -11.28 29.00 -9.15
CA GLY A 300 -11.68 30.11 -8.27
C GLY A 300 -12.13 29.68 -6.86
N LEU A 301 -11.81 28.43 -6.46
CA LEU A 301 -12.28 27.85 -5.20
C LEU A 301 -11.59 28.53 -4.01
N VAL A 302 -12.36 28.81 -2.96
CA VAL A 302 -11.89 29.38 -1.71
C VAL A 302 -11.83 28.34 -0.61
N GLY A 303 -11.22 28.68 0.52
CA GLY A 303 -11.24 27.85 1.73
C GLY A 303 -12.52 28.04 2.54
N ILE A 304 -12.66 27.27 3.61
CA ILE A 304 -13.71 27.46 4.60
C ILE A 304 -13.35 28.66 5.48
N PRO A 305 -14.30 29.56 5.79
CA PRO A 305 -14.05 30.66 6.71
C PRO A 305 -13.51 30.19 8.06
N ARG A 306 -12.56 30.92 8.62
CA ARG A 306 -11.86 30.51 9.86
C ARG A 306 -12.77 30.38 11.08
N ASP A 307 -13.84 31.17 11.13
CA ASP A 307 -14.88 31.13 12.18
C ASP A 307 -15.69 29.84 12.18
N GLN A 308 -15.73 29.14 11.04
CA GLN A 308 -16.38 27.82 10.91
C GLN A 308 -15.43 26.64 11.17
N LEU A 309 -14.15 26.90 11.43
CA LEU A 309 -13.13 25.88 11.69
C LEU A 309 -12.75 25.85 13.17
N GLU A 310 -12.51 24.65 13.68
CA GLU A 310 -11.93 24.50 15.01
C GLU A 310 -10.50 25.09 15.06
N SER A 311 -10.09 25.60 16.21
CA SER A 311 -8.72 26.08 16.37
C SER A 311 -7.74 24.91 16.51
N ILE A 312 -6.56 25.05 15.87
CA ILE A 312 -5.52 24.00 15.90
C ILE A 312 -5.13 23.63 17.33
N PRO A 313 -4.84 24.59 18.26
CA PRO A 313 -4.50 24.24 19.64
C PRO A 313 -5.58 23.44 20.35
N LYS A 314 -6.87 23.78 20.13
CA LYS A 314 -7.99 23.06 20.74
C LYS A 314 -8.01 21.61 20.27
N VAL A 315 -8.00 21.37 18.96
CA VAL A 315 -8.04 20.00 18.40
C VAL A 315 -6.81 19.20 18.83
N LEU A 316 -5.62 19.83 18.80
CA LEU A 316 -4.38 19.18 19.23
C LEU A 316 -4.44 18.78 20.70
N PHE A 317 -4.97 19.66 21.58
CA PHE A 317 -5.07 19.38 23.01
C PHE A 317 -6.11 18.29 23.33
N GLU A 318 -7.18 18.22 22.55
CA GLU A 318 -8.22 17.22 22.72
C GLU A 318 -7.80 15.80 22.33
N GLY A 319 -6.82 15.67 21.40
CA GLY A 319 -6.53 14.36 20.80
C GLY A 319 -5.04 14.03 20.63
N TRP A 320 -4.08 14.76 21.24
CA TRP A 320 -2.64 14.52 21.12
C TRP A 320 -2.24 13.06 21.42
N TYR A 321 -2.97 12.39 22.30
CA TYR A 321 -2.72 11.01 22.69
C TYR A 321 -2.89 10.00 21.53
N TYR A 322 -3.62 10.36 20.45
CA TYR A 322 -3.69 9.53 19.25
C TYR A 322 -2.37 9.47 18.46
N LEU A 323 -1.48 10.43 18.69
CA LEU A 323 -0.15 10.46 18.07
C LEU A 323 0.86 9.61 18.84
N VAL A 324 0.60 9.31 20.11
CA VAL A 324 1.56 8.57 20.97
C VAL A 324 1.86 7.16 20.46
N PRO A 325 0.87 6.31 20.10
CA PRO A 325 1.17 4.95 19.64
C PRO A 325 2.03 4.89 18.36
N PRO A 326 1.74 5.65 17.29
CA PRO A 326 2.62 5.68 16.12
C PRO A 326 4.04 6.19 16.43
N VAL A 327 4.17 7.23 17.26
CA VAL A 327 5.47 7.77 17.67
C VAL A 327 6.25 6.75 18.50
N LEU A 328 5.58 6.01 19.39
CA LEU A 328 6.19 4.95 20.18
C LEU A 328 6.74 3.82 19.30
N ILE A 329 5.99 3.41 18.26
CA ILE A 329 6.48 2.42 17.28
C ILE A 329 7.75 2.93 16.60
N VAL A 330 7.76 4.18 16.11
CA VAL A 330 8.96 4.79 15.50
C VAL A 330 10.13 4.76 16.46
N TYR A 331 9.91 5.18 17.70
CA TYR A 331 10.97 5.21 18.73
C TYR A 331 11.56 3.81 18.98
N LEU A 332 10.72 2.78 19.08
CA LEU A 332 11.18 1.39 19.27
C LEU A 332 11.99 0.89 18.07
N LEU A 333 11.51 1.17 16.85
CA LEU A 333 12.23 0.80 15.63
C LEU A 333 13.59 1.52 15.53
N MET A 334 13.66 2.81 15.90
CA MET A 334 14.91 3.57 15.97
C MET A 334 15.90 2.97 16.98
N LYS A 335 15.39 2.36 18.06
CA LYS A 335 16.20 1.66 19.07
C LYS A 335 16.61 0.25 18.63
N GLY A 336 16.30 -0.17 17.41
CA GLY A 336 16.64 -1.49 16.88
C GLY A 336 15.76 -2.63 17.42
N GLN A 337 14.61 -2.32 18.03
CA GLN A 337 13.67 -3.34 18.44
C GLN A 337 13.04 -4.03 17.22
N SER A 338 12.65 -5.29 17.39
CA SER A 338 12.02 -6.04 16.30
C SER A 338 10.67 -5.43 15.90
N VAL A 339 10.34 -5.57 14.62
CA VAL A 339 9.09 -5.05 14.04
C VAL A 339 7.86 -5.64 14.73
N PRO A 340 7.78 -6.99 14.97
CA PRO A 340 6.64 -7.58 15.69
C PRO A 340 6.50 -7.06 17.12
N PHE A 341 7.60 -6.96 17.86
CA PHE A 341 7.60 -6.42 19.22
C PHE A 341 7.08 -4.98 19.24
N SER A 342 7.56 -4.13 18.33
CA SER A 342 7.11 -2.75 18.21
C SER A 342 5.61 -2.65 17.90
N GLY A 343 5.09 -3.54 17.06
CA GLY A 343 3.66 -3.65 16.74
C GLY A 343 2.81 -4.03 17.96
N VAL A 344 3.23 -5.03 18.73
CA VAL A 344 2.52 -5.44 19.97
C VAL A 344 2.51 -4.32 21.01
N ILE A 345 3.66 -3.68 21.25
CA ILE A 345 3.74 -2.54 22.17
C ILE A 345 2.85 -1.39 21.69
N GLY A 346 2.81 -1.14 20.38
CA GLY A 346 1.87 -0.20 19.78
C GLY A 346 0.41 -0.52 20.14
N ILE A 347 -0.03 -1.78 19.98
CA ILE A 347 -1.38 -2.23 20.35
C ILE A 347 -1.62 -2.04 21.86
N CYS A 348 -0.69 -2.48 22.70
CA CYS A 348 -0.79 -2.31 24.14
C CYS A 348 -0.91 -0.83 24.55
N SER A 349 -0.17 0.06 23.87
CA SER A 349 -0.25 1.50 24.14
C SER A 349 -1.62 2.09 23.79
N VAL A 350 -2.26 1.64 22.69
CA VAL A 350 -3.63 2.03 22.33
C VAL A 350 -4.63 1.59 23.40
N ILE A 351 -4.53 0.34 23.86
CA ILE A 351 -5.39 -0.21 24.92
C ILE A 351 -5.21 0.57 26.22
N ALA A 352 -3.96 0.83 26.62
CA ALA A 352 -3.66 1.60 27.84
C ALA A 352 -4.21 3.02 27.77
N LEU A 353 -4.03 3.73 26.66
CA LEU A 353 -4.56 5.08 26.46
C LEU A 353 -6.09 5.10 26.44
N SER A 354 -6.75 4.08 25.87
CA SER A 354 -8.19 3.96 25.90
C SER A 354 -8.70 3.75 27.33
N ALA A 355 -8.02 2.92 28.13
CA ALA A 355 -8.36 2.71 29.54
C ALA A 355 -8.17 4.00 30.37
N ILE A 356 -7.05 4.72 30.16
CA ILE A 356 -6.79 6.02 30.81
C ILE A 356 -7.89 7.02 30.48
N LYS A 357 -8.31 7.12 29.21
CA LYS A 357 -9.41 7.98 28.79
C LYS A 357 -10.71 7.65 29.53
N GLY A 358 -11.06 6.37 29.61
CA GLY A 358 -12.24 5.92 30.37
C GLY A 358 -12.17 6.29 31.85
N LEU A 359 -10.99 6.11 32.48
CA LEU A 359 -10.74 6.51 33.86
C LEU A 359 -10.89 8.03 34.08
N VAL A 360 -10.33 8.84 33.17
CA VAL A 360 -10.45 10.32 33.25
C VAL A 360 -11.92 10.75 33.13
N GLU A 361 -12.72 10.12 32.28
CA GLU A 361 -14.16 10.39 32.17
C GLU A 361 -14.91 10.02 33.46
N LEU A 362 -14.58 8.89 34.08
CA LEU A 362 -15.15 8.48 35.36
C LEU A 362 -14.78 9.45 36.49
N ILE A 363 -13.52 9.90 36.55
CA ILE A 363 -13.06 10.90 37.54
C ILE A 363 -13.78 12.23 37.35
N LYS A 364 -14.00 12.69 36.12
CA LYS A 364 -14.80 13.89 35.84
C LYS A 364 -16.22 13.76 36.34
N LYS A 365 -16.89 12.63 36.10
CA LYS A 365 -18.23 12.34 36.62
C LYS A 365 -18.25 12.25 38.15
N ALA A 366 -17.23 11.68 38.78
CA ALA A 366 -17.08 11.66 40.23
C ALA A 366 -16.98 13.06 40.84
N LYS A 367 -16.13 13.93 40.25
CA LYS A 367 -15.97 15.34 40.67
C LYS A 367 -17.27 16.14 40.52
N SER A 368 -18.08 15.87 39.48
CA SER A 368 -19.39 16.51 39.27
C SER A 368 -20.52 15.88 40.11
N LYS A 369 -20.20 14.93 40.98
CA LYS A 369 -21.17 14.19 41.83
C LYS A 369 -22.25 13.46 41.02
N THR A 370 -22.01 13.17 39.75
CA THR A 370 -22.94 12.48 38.84
C THR A 370 -22.58 11.01 38.63
N LEU A 371 -21.49 10.53 39.27
CA LEU A 371 -21.02 9.15 39.12
C LEU A 371 -22.01 8.16 39.77
N LYS A 372 -22.48 7.21 38.99
CA LYS A 372 -23.25 6.05 39.44
C LYS A 372 -22.44 4.78 39.31
N PHE A 373 -22.69 3.76 40.14
CA PHE A 373 -22.01 2.46 40.04
C PHE A 373 -22.15 1.84 38.64
N ILE A 374 -23.30 2.05 38.00
CA ILE A 374 -23.56 1.61 36.62
C ILE A 374 -22.62 2.27 35.60
N ASP A 375 -22.14 3.50 35.82
CA ASP A 375 -21.18 4.16 34.93
C ASP A 375 -19.84 3.42 34.90
N LEU A 376 -19.40 2.89 36.05
CA LEU A 376 -18.19 2.06 36.13
C LEU A 376 -18.37 0.76 35.36
N GLN A 377 -19.49 0.06 35.57
CA GLN A 377 -19.77 -1.17 34.83
C GLN A 377 -19.85 -0.93 33.32
N ILE A 378 -20.52 0.13 32.87
CA ILE A 378 -20.64 0.51 31.47
C ILE A 378 -19.24 0.84 30.89
N SER A 379 -18.38 1.54 31.63
CA SER A 379 -17.03 1.90 31.16
C SER A 379 -16.17 0.66 30.96
N VAL A 380 -16.17 -0.27 31.92
CA VAL A 380 -15.43 -1.53 31.82
C VAL A 380 -15.96 -2.38 30.67
N PHE A 381 -17.29 -2.55 30.58
CA PHE A 381 -17.91 -3.34 29.51
C PHE A 381 -17.60 -2.78 28.12
N LYS A 382 -17.71 -1.45 27.93
CA LYS A 382 -17.33 -0.78 26.68
C LYS A 382 -15.86 -0.97 26.35
N GLY A 383 -14.97 -0.93 27.37
CA GLY A 383 -13.54 -1.20 27.18
C GLY A 383 -13.30 -2.59 26.62
N ILE A 384 -13.87 -3.61 27.23
CA ILE A 384 -13.78 -5.02 26.78
C ILE A 384 -14.40 -5.20 25.40
N GLU A 385 -15.58 -4.64 25.17
CA GLU A 385 -16.27 -4.68 23.87
C GLU A 385 -15.39 -4.05 22.76
N ASN A 386 -14.76 -2.92 23.04
CA ASN A 386 -13.88 -2.26 22.08
C ASN A 386 -12.65 -3.13 21.75
N ILE A 387 -12.06 -3.81 22.73
CA ILE A 387 -10.94 -4.74 22.50
C ILE A 387 -11.42 -5.89 21.61
N ILE A 388 -12.51 -6.56 21.94
CA ILE A 388 -13.04 -7.69 21.17
C ILE A 388 -13.36 -7.27 19.73
N LYS A 389 -14.06 -6.14 19.56
CA LYS A 389 -14.39 -5.62 18.23
C LYS A 389 -13.15 -5.18 17.43
N SER A 390 -12.12 -4.67 18.09
CA SER A 390 -10.84 -4.35 17.41
C SER A 390 -10.12 -5.61 16.92
N LEU A 391 -10.11 -6.67 17.72
CA LEU A 391 -9.56 -7.97 17.34
C LEU A 391 -10.34 -8.58 16.16
N GLU A 392 -11.66 -8.50 16.18
CA GLU A 392 -12.54 -8.96 15.11
C GLU A 392 -12.32 -8.15 13.82
N GLN A 393 -12.35 -6.81 13.90
CA GLN A 393 -12.15 -5.94 12.74
C GLN A 393 -10.76 -6.09 12.13
N GLY A 394 -9.73 -6.26 12.96
CA GLY A 394 -8.37 -6.53 12.50
C GLY A 394 -8.30 -7.82 11.70
N ALA A 395 -8.91 -8.89 12.20
CA ALA A 395 -9.00 -10.15 11.49
C ALA A 395 -9.74 -10.00 10.15
N ILE A 396 -10.91 -9.35 10.14
CA ILE A 396 -11.71 -9.15 8.91
C ILE A 396 -10.95 -8.29 7.89
N ARG A 397 -10.31 -7.21 8.31
CA ARG A 397 -9.55 -6.32 7.41
C ARG A 397 -8.32 -7.00 6.81
N SER A 398 -7.76 -8.00 7.47
CA SER A 398 -6.59 -8.74 6.99
C SER A 398 -6.92 -9.80 5.94
N LEU A 399 -8.19 -10.19 5.77
CA LEU A 399 -8.59 -11.34 4.94
C LEU A 399 -8.18 -11.19 3.48
N SER A 400 -8.34 -10.00 2.89
CA SER A 400 -7.95 -9.76 1.50
C SER A 400 -6.43 -9.83 1.30
N VAL A 401 -5.65 -9.40 2.28
CA VAL A 401 -4.19 -9.49 2.23
C VAL A 401 -3.73 -10.93 2.42
N CYS A 402 -4.36 -11.67 3.33
CA CYS A 402 -4.13 -13.11 3.52
C CYS A 402 -4.37 -13.88 2.22
N ALA A 403 -5.51 -13.66 1.56
CA ALA A 403 -5.85 -14.26 0.29
C ALA A 403 -4.85 -13.91 -0.82
N ALA A 404 -4.44 -12.64 -0.88
CA ALA A 404 -3.44 -12.18 -1.84
C ALA A 404 -2.09 -12.86 -1.62
N CYS A 405 -1.62 -12.99 -0.38
CA CYS A 405 -0.34 -13.63 -0.06
C CYS A 405 -0.32 -15.11 -0.45
N GLY A 406 -1.40 -15.85 -0.20
CA GLY A 406 -1.50 -17.24 -0.64
C GLY A 406 -1.51 -17.38 -2.17
N ALA A 407 -2.32 -16.57 -2.85
CA ALA A 407 -2.41 -16.58 -4.32
C ALA A 407 -1.07 -16.20 -4.98
N VAL A 408 -0.39 -15.19 -4.46
CA VAL A 408 0.92 -14.75 -4.99
C VAL A 408 2.01 -15.75 -4.65
N GLY A 409 1.91 -16.48 -3.54
CA GLY A 409 2.79 -17.61 -3.27
C GLY A 409 2.79 -18.64 -4.40
N LEU A 410 1.60 -18.97 -4.95
CA LEU A 410 1.49 -19.84 -6.11
C LEU A 410 2.14 -19.22 -7.38
N VAL A 411 1.98 -17.91 -7.59
CA VAL A 411 2.64 -17.22 -8.72
C VAL A 411 4.17 -17.27 -8.56
N MET A 412 4.69 -16.96 -7.36
CA MET A 412 6.12 -17.03 -7.09
C MET A 412 6.67 -18.43 -7.31
N GLY A 413 5.96 -19.45 -6.83
CA GLY A 413 6.33 -20.85 -7.07
C GLY A 413 6.46 -21.14 -8.57
N ALA A 414 5.49 -20.72 -9.37
CA ALA A 414 5.55 -20.86 -10.81
C ALA A 414 6.73 -20.10 -11.46
N LEU A 415 7.02 -18.88 -11.00
CA LEU A 415 8.15 -18.09 -11.48
C LEU A 415 9.50 -18.78 -11.18
N PHE A 416 9.66 -19.32 -9.97
CA PHE A 416 10.88 -20.02 -9.58
C PHE A 416 11.00 -21.38 -10.32
N GLN A 417 9.93 -22.16 -10.38
CA GLN A 417 9.92 -23.46 -11.05
C GLN A 417 10.28 -23.37 -12.55
N THR A 418 9.87 -22.29 -13.22
CA THR A 418 10.05 -22.12 -14.67
C THR A 418 11.24 -21.25 -15.06
N GLY A 419 11.87 -20.55 -14.08
CA GLY A 419 12.91 -19.57 -14.33
C GLY A 419 12.40 -18.33 -15.09
N LEU A 420 11.06 -18.09 -15.08
CA LEU A 420 10.48 -16.99 -15.85
C LEU A 420 10.97 -15.61 -15.38
N GLY A 421 11.30 -15.47 -14.10
CA GLY A 421 11.89 -14.22 -13.59
C GLY A 421 13.18 -13.84 -14.30
N SER A 422 14.13 -14.76 -14.41
CA SER A 422 15.41 -14.55 -15.13
C SER A 422 15.19 -14.28 -16.62
N LYS A 423 14.29 -15.03 -17.26
CA LYS A 423 13.95 -14.84 -18.68
C LYS A 423 13.36 -13.48 -18.94
N PHE A 424 12.45 -13.02 -18.11
CA PHE A 424 11.88 -11.68 -18.19
C PHE A 424 12.96 -10.60 -18.04
N SER A 425 13.87 -10.77 -17.06
CA SER A 425 15.00 -9.86 -16.87
C SER A 425 15.88 -9.78 -18.11
N SER A 426 16.23 -10.91 -18.71
CA SER A 426 17.03 -10.95 -19.96
C SER A 426 16.34 -10.22 -21.11
N VAL A 427 15.02 -10.39 -21.25
CA VAL A 427 14.24 -9.68 -22.29
C VAL A 427 14.22 -8.17 -22.01
N VAL A 428 14.04 -7.74 -20.78
CA VAL A 428 14.09 -6.31 -20.41
C VAL A 428 15.45 -5.72 -20.71
N ILE A 429 16.54 -6.40 -20.36
CA ILE A 429 17.93 -5.97 -20.64
C ILE A 429 18.16 -5.84 -22.15
N ALA A 430 17.76 -6.85 -22.92
CA ALA A 430 17.93 -6.85 -24.37
C ALA A 430 17.15 -5.69 -25.03
N LEU A 431 15.89 -5.48 -24.65
CA LEU A 431 15.06 -4.40 -25.16
C LEU A 431 15.56 -3.01 -24.73
N ALA A 432 16.10 -2.90 -23.53
CA ALA A 432 16.65 -1.66 -23.02
C ALA A 432 17.99 -1.27 -23.66
N GLY A 433 18.66 -2.18 -24.37
CA GLY A 433 19.95 -1.91 -25.02
C GLY A 433 21.00 -1.41 -24.02
N ASN A 434 21.08 -2.01 -22.85
CA ASN A 434 21.95 -1.63 -21.74
C ASN A 434 21.69 -0.22 -21.16
N ASN A 435 20.51 0.34 -21.37
CA ASN A 435 20.12 1.65 -20.85
C ASN A 435 19.18 1.51 -19.64
N LEU A 436 19.67 1.88 -18.46
CA LEU A 436 18.90 1.82 -17.21
C LEU A 436 17.60 2.64 -17.27
N PHE A 437 17.62 3.82 -17.90
CA PHE A 437 16.41 4.66 -18.00
C PHE A 437 15.31 3.97 -18.80
N LEU A 438 15.66 3.34 -19.93
CA LEU A 438 14.71 2.56 -20.72
C LEU A 438 14.22 1.32 -19.96
N ALA A 439 15.09 0.64 -19.21
CA ALA A 439 14.70 -0.48 -18.38
C ALA A 439 13.67 -0.06 -17.32
N ILE A 440 13.86 1.06 -16.64
CA ILE A 440 12.90 1.61 -15.67
C ILE A 440 11.55 1.89 -16.35
N ILE A 441 11.54 2.43 -17.56
CA ILE A 441 10.30 2.64 -18.33
C ILE A 441 9.61 1.31 -18.63
N PHE A 442 10.35 0.30 -19.09
CA PHE A 442 9.78 -1.02 -19.38
C PHE A 442 9.24 -1.70 -18.13
N VAL A 443 9.94 -1.57 -16.99
CA VAL A 443 9.44 -2.02 -15.68
C VAL A 443 8.16 -1.28 -15.30
N GLY A 444 8.07 0.02 -15.51
CA GLY A 444 6.86 0.81 -15.30
C GLY A 444 5.69 0.33 -16.18
N ILE A 445 5.94 0.03 -17.45
CA ILE A 445 4.92 -0.54 -18.36
C ILE A 445 4.50 -1.93 -17.91
N ALA A 446 5.45 -2.78 -17.53
CA ALA A 446 5.15 -4.11 -17.00
C ALA A 446 4.33 -4.03 -15.71
N SER A 447 4.67 -3.08 -14.83
CA SER A 447 3.90 -2.81 -13.62
C SER A 447 2.47 -2.38 -13.94
N PHE A 448 2.29 -1.52 -14.91
CA PHE A 448 0.98 -1.09 -15.36
C PHE A 448 0.13 -2.29 -15.82
N VAL A 449 0.70 -3.19 -16.61
CA VAL A 449 -0.02 -4.36 -17.14
C VAL A 449 -0.31 -5.38 -16.03
N LEU A 450 0.69 -5.73 -15.22
CA LEU A 450 0.54 -6.71 -14.14
C LEU A 450 -0.26 -6.16 -12.96
N GLY A 451 -0.16 -4.85 -12.73
CA GLY A 451 -0.90 -4.16 -11.65
C GLY A 451 -2.40 -4.07 -11.89
N MET A 452 -2.88 -4.26 -13.13
CA MET A 452 -4.32 -4.20 -13.43
C MET A 452 -5.08 -5.29 -12.67
N GLY A 453 -5.73 -4.89 -11.58
CA GLY A 453 -6.56 -5.79 -10.77
C GLY A 453 -5.83 -6.56 -9.67
N LEU A 454 -4.53 -6.33 -9.47
CA LEU A 454 -3.81 -6.88 -8.34
C LEU A 454 -3.79 -5.88 -7.16
N PRO A 455 -3.85 -6.36 -5.90
CA PRO A 455 -3.45 -5.54 -4.76
C PRO A 455 -1.98 -5.13 -4.88
N THR A 456 -1.62 -3.98 -4.34
CA THR A 456 -0.25 -3.43 -4.39
C THR A 456 0.82 -4.43 -3.95
N SER A 457 0.58 -5.15 -2.85
CA SER A 457 1.55 -6.15 -2.36
C SER A 457 1.73 -7.31 -3.34
N ALA A 458 0.65 -7.76 -3.98
CA ALA A 458 0.70 -8.81 -4.99
C ALA A 458 1.47 -8.36 -6.23
N ALA A 459 1.17 -7.17 -6.75
CA ALA A 459 1.87 -6.58 -7.88
C ALA A 459 3.37 -6.39 -7.58
N TYR A 460 3.70 -5.87 -6.38
CA TYR A 460 5.08 -5.69 -5.94
C TYR A 460 5.85 -7.02 -5.91
N ILE A 461 5.28 -8.09 -5.33
CA ILE A 461 5.97 -9.38 -5.22
C ILE A 461 6.29 -9.95 -6.60
N VAL A 462 5.30 -9.99 -7.49
CA VAL A 462 5.50 -10.52 -8.86
C VAL A 462 6.56 -9.72 -9.62
N LEU A 463 6.44 -8.40 -9.58
CA LEU A 463 7.37 -7.50 -10.25
C LEU A 463 8.77 -7.55 -9.65
N SER A 464 8.91 -7.71 -8.32
CA SER A 464 10.23 -7.74 -7.69
C SER A 464 11.04 -8.94 -8.15
N VAL A 465 10.43 -10.12 -8.24
CA VAL A 465 11.11 -11.33 -8.75
C VAL A 465 11.50 -11.20 -10.22
N MET A 466 10.67 -10.51 -11.02
CA MET A 466 10.89 -10.39 -12.47
C MET A 466 11.81 -9.23 -12.85
N ALA A 467 11.68 -8.07 -12.20
CA ALA A 467 12.27 -6.82 -12.66
C ALA A 467 13.49 -6.37 -11.85
N VAL A 468 13.57 -6.69 -10.55
CA VAL A 468 14.71 -6.27 -9.72
C VAL A 468 16.05 -6.77 -10.25
N PRO A 469 16.19 -8.04 -10.70
CA PRO A 469 17.49 -8.50 -11.25
C PRO A 469 17.95 -7.69 -12.46
N ALA A 470 17.04 -7.35 -13.40
CA ALA A 470 17.38 -6.53 -14.56
C ALA A 470 17.77 -5.10 -14.15
N LEU A 471 17.07 -4.51 -13.19
CA LEU A 471 17.40 -3.17 -12.69
C LEU A 471 18.77 -3.15 -12.02
N LEU A 472 19.13 -4.18 -11.26
CA LEU A 472 20.44 -4.27 -10.61
C LEU A 472 21.56 -4.43 -11.61
N GLU A 473 21.42 -5.32 -12.60
CA GLU A 473 22.43 -5.55 -13.63
C GLU A 473 22.70 -4.27 -14.45
N LEU A 474 21.64 -3.60 -14.92
CA LEU A 474 21.77 -2.35 -15.67
C LEU A 474 22.10 -1.14 -14.80
N GLY A 475 21.82 -1.23 -13.50
CA GLY A 475 22.04 -0.17 -12.53
C GLY A 475 23.43 -0.20 -11.89
N GLU A 476 24.19 -1.29 -12.02
CA GLU A 476 25.53 -1.44 -11.44
C GLU A 476 26.46 -0.27 -11.81
N PRO A 477 26.56 0.16 -13.09
CA PRO A 477 27.41 1.29 -13.48
C PRO A 477 26.98 2.63 -12.84
N TYR A 478 25.75 2.74 -12.39
CA TYR A 478 25.19 3.94 -11.75
C TYR A 478 25.18 3.83 -10.22
N GLY A 479 25.67 2.74 -9.63
CA GLY A 479 25.65 2.50 -8.19
C GLY A 479 24.25 2.25 -7.62
N LEU A 480 23.32 1.70 -8.42
CA LEU A 480 21.97 1.42 -7.97
C LEU A 480 21.98 0.34 -6.88
N SER A 481 21.54 0.71 -5.68
CA SER A 481 21.47 -0.23 -4.56
C SER A 481 20.30 -1.21 -4.69
N LEU A 482 20.41 -2.37 -4.03
CA LEU A 482 19.31 -3.35 -3.94
C LEU A 482 18.02 -2.70 -3.39
N LEU A 483 18.15 -1.87 -2.37
CA LEU A 483 17.02 -1.15 -1.77
C LEU A 483 16.37 -0.19 -2.78
N ALA A 484 17.17 0.55 -3.56
CA ALA A 484 16.66 1.46 -4.58
C ALA A 484 15.89 0.71 -5.69
N ALA A 485 16.42 -0.43 -6.15
CA ALA A 485 15.74 -1.26 -7.15
C ALA A 485 14.38 -1.77 -6.64
N HIS A 486 14.33 -2.26 -5.38
CA HIS A 486 13.07 -2.68 -4.76
C HIS A 486 12.09 -1.52 -4.55
N LEU A 487 12.57 -0.33 -4.18
CA LEU A 487 11.73 0.86 -4.04
C LEU A 487 11.17 1.32 -5.39
N ILE A 488 11.94 1.27 -6.48
CA ILE A 488 11.44 1.55 -7.84
C ILE A 488 10.25 0.66 -8.16
N VAL A 489 10.42 -0.65 -7.98
CA VAL A 489 9.36 -1.63 -8.25
C VAL A 489 8.16 -1.45 -7.31
N PHE A 490 8.40 -1.18 -6.04
CA PHE A 490 7.32 -0.91 -5.07
C PHE A 490 6.50 0.32 -5.47
N TRP A 491 7.14 1.41 -5.82
CA TRP A 491 6.43 2.63 -6.22
C TRP A 491 5.61 2.43 -7.49
N PHE A 492 6.15 1.74 -8.49
CA PHE A 492 5.37 1.41 -9.67
C PHE A 492 4.19 0.47 -9.38
N SER A 493 4.32 -0.47 -8.44
CA SER A 493 3.21 -1.36 -8.06
C SER A 493 2.00 -0.63 -7.47
N LEU A 494 2.18 0.61 -6.98
CA LEU A 494 1.11 1.48 -6.47
C LEU A 494 0.20 2.03 -7.56
N ASP A 495 0.61 1.97 -8.84
CA ASP A 495 -0.20 2.43 -9.96
C ASP A 495 -1.51 1.64 -10.08
N SER A 496 -1.53 0.38 -9.61
CA SER A 496 -2.72 -0.46 -9.48
C SER A 496 -3.87 0.20 -8.72
N CYS A 497 -3.58 1.17 -7.85
CA CYS A 497 -4.57 1.84 -7.01
C CYS A 497 -5.37 2.92 -7.73
N PHE A 498 -4.82 3.53 -8.79
CA PHE A 498 -5.43 4.70 -9.43
C PHE A 498 -5.41 4.65 -10.96
N THR A 499 -4.77 3.65 -11.57
CA THR A 499 -4.66 3.58 -13.03
C THR A 499 -5.80 2.75 -13.63
N PRO A 500 -6.60 3.33 -14.56
CA PRO A 500 -7.65 2.59 -15.26
C PRO A 500 -7.04 1.39 -16.04
N PRO A 501 -7.77 0.30 -16.29
CA PRO A 501 -9.22 0.12 -16.12
C PRO A 501 -9.64 -0.49 -14.78
N VAL A 502 -8.76 -0.95 -13.93
CA VAL A 502 -9.11 -1.63 -12.68
C VAL A 502 -8.36 -0.99 -11.50
N CYS A 503 -9.02 -0.07 -10.81
CA CYS A 503 -8.45 0.69 -9.71
C CYS A 503 -9.46 0.77 -8.55
N VAL A 504 -9.44 -0.22 -7.66
CA VAL A 504 -10.43 -0.39 -6.58
C VAL A 504 -10.56 0.86 -5.69
N PRO A 505 -9.48 1.52 -5.21
CA PRO A 505 -9.60 2.72 -4.39
C PRO A 505 -10.30 3.88 -5.12
N ALA A 506 -10.00 4.07 -6.41
CA ALA A 506 -10.65 5.11 -7.21
C ALA A 506 -12.15 4.84 -7.40
N TYR A 507 -12.54 3.59 -7.55
CA TYR A 507 -13.95 3.21 -7.67
C TYR A 507 -14.68 3.33 -6.33
N THR A 508 -14.04 3.01 -5.22
CA THR A 508 -14.57 3.25 -3.88
C THR A 508 -14.80 4.75 -3.65
N ALA A 509 -13.83 5.60 -3.97
CA ALA A 509 -13.95 7.05 -3.88
C ALA A 509 -15.04 7.59 -4.80
N ALA A 510 -15.17 7.07 -6.02
CA ALA A 510 -16.22 7.44 -6.97
C ALA A 510 -17.61 7.09 -6.44
N GLY A 511 -17.78 5.94 -5.78
CA GLY A 511 -19.02 5.55 -5.11
C GLY A 511 -19.43 6.55 -4.02
N ILE A 512 -18.47 6.96 -3.17
CA ILE A 512 -18.71 7.98 -2.12
C ILE A 512 -19.04 9.34 -2.75
N ALA A 513 -18.33 9.71 -3.82
CA ALA A 513 -18.55 10.96 -4.53
C ALA A 513 -19.83 10.99 -5.35
N GLN A 514 -20.44 9.83 -5.61
CA GLN A 514 -21.51 9.64 -6.61
C GLN A 514 -21.07 10.13 -8.01
N ALA A 515 -19.84 9.75 -8.39
CA ALA A 515 -19.17 10.16 -9.60
C ALA A 515 -19.01 9.00 -10.59
N ASN A 516 -18.70 9.31 -11.85
CA ASN A 516 -18.35 8.29 -12.83
C ASN A 516 -16.99 7.64 -12.45
N PRO A 517 -16.93 6.31 -12.27
CA PRO A 517 -15.73 5.61 -11.84
C PRO A 517 -14.52 5.82 -12.75
N SER A 518 -14.70 5.73 -14.07
CA SER A 518 -13.59 5.92 -15.02
C SER A 518 -13.06 7.35 -15.00
N LYS A 519 -13.94 8.36 -14.91
CA LYS A 519 -13.52 9.76 -14.81
C LYS A 519 -12.79 10.03 -13.49
N ALA A 520 -13.24 9.43 -12.39
CA ALA A 520 -12.56 9.52 -11.09
C ALA A 520 -11.17 8.88 -11.13
N ALA A 521 -11.02 7.72 -11.77
CA ALA A 521 -9.75 7.04 -11.96
C ALA A 521 -8.78 7.88 -12.81
N TRP A 522 -9.22 8.48 -13.91
CA TRP A 522 -8.41 9.39 -14.69
C TRP A 522 -8.02 10.67 -13.93
N ALA A 523 -8.89 11.18 -13.07
CA ALA A 523 -8.58 12.30 -12.20
C ALA A 523 -7.52 11.90 -11.15
N ALA A 524 -7.61 10.69 -10.58
CA ALA A 524 -6.61 10.14 -9.67
C ALA A 524 -5.25 9.96 -10.36
N PHE A 525 -5.23 9.32 -11.53
CA PHE A 525 -4.04 9.14 -12.36
C PHE A 525 -3.35 10.47 -12.70
N ARG A 526 -4.14 11.51 -13.03
CA ARG A 526 -3.61 12.85 -13.30
C ARG A 526 -3.02 13.50 -12.04
N THR A 527 -3.62 13.27 -10.88
CA THR A 527 -3.20 13.87 -9.62
C THR A 527 -1.97 13.16 -9.03
N ALA A 528 -1.81 11.87 -9.26
CA ALA A 528 -0.74 11.03 -8.71
C ALA A 528 0.56 11.00 -9.54
N LYS A 529 0.83 12.01 -10.38
CA LYS A 529 2.00 11.99 -11.30
C LYS A 529 3.36 11.85 -10.62
N GLY A 530 3.49 12.30 -9.37
CA GLY A 530 4.70 12.07 -8.59
C GLY A 530 5.08 10.60 -8.47
N MET A 531 4.10 9.69 -8.52
CA MET A 531 4.31 8.25 -8.41
C MET A 531 5.12 7.66 -9.59
N TYR A 532 5.16 8.32 -10.73
CA TYR A 532 5.92 7.87 -11.91
C TYR A 532 7.28 8.56 -12.04
N VAL A 533 7.42 9.77 -11.50
CA VAL A 533 8.66 10.55 -11.59
C VAL A 533 9.66 10.16 -10.50
N ILE A 534 9.18 10.00 -9.27
CA ILE A 534 10.04 9.71 -8.11
C ILE A 534 10.80 8.38 -8.25
N PRO A 535 10.23 7.27 -8.76
CA PRO A 535 11.00 6.04 -9.01
C PRO A 535 12.19 6.23 -9.93
N VAL A 536 12.06 7.07 -10.96
CA VAL A 536 13.19 7.40 -11.84
C VAL A 536 14.28 8.15 -11.07
N MET A 537 13.88 9.04 -10.15
CA MET A 537 14.85 9.75 -9.32
C MET A 537 15.62 8.82 -8.37
N PHE A 538 15.05 7.68 -7.95
CA PHE A 538 15.76 6.69 -7.12
C PHE A 538 17.02 6.13 -7.79
N ALA A 539 16.99 6.01 -9.12
CA ALA A 539 18.09 5.46 -9.88
C ALA A 539 19.20 6.47 -10.17
N PHE A 540 18.88 7.75 -10.29
CA PHE A 540 19.78 8.74 -10.82
C PHE A 540 20.13 9.87 -9.85
N THR A 541 19.50 9.91 -8.67
CA THR A 541 19.68 11.01 -7.71
C THR A 541 19.88 10.49 -6.27
N PRO A 542 20.55 11.27 -5.41
CA PRO A 542 20.79 10.89 -4.01
C PRO A 542 19.57 11.05 -3.09
N ILE A 543 18.34 11.02 -3.63
CA ILE A 543 17.11 11.31 -2.86
C ILE A 543 16.84 10.28 -1.74
N LEU A 544 17.43 9.09 -1.80
CA LEU A 544 17.29 8.02 -0.82
C LEU A 544 18.23 8.13 0.39
N LEU A 545 18.79 9.30 0.68
CA LEU A 545 19.70 9.54 1.81
C LEU A 545 20.98 8.65 1.78
N LEU A 546 21.44 8.27 0.60
CA LEU A 546 22.59 7.39 0.40
C LEU A 546 23.88 8.16 0.11
N ASP A 547 23.85 9.51 0.13
CA ASP A 547 24.94 10.40 -0.27
C ASP A 547 25.11 11.57 0.71
N GLN A 548 25.98 12.51 0.36
CA GLN A 548 26.26 13.69 1.18
C GLN A 548 25.02 14.60 1.34
N THR A 549 24.83 15.15 2.53
CA THR A 549 23.68 15.98 2.89
C THR A 549 23.42 17.15 1.93
N LEU A 550 24.49 17.74 1.37
CA LEU A 550 24.38 18.87 0.42
C LEU A 550 23.71 18.42 -0.89
N ALA A 551 24.14 17.30 -1.46
CA ALA A 551 23.57 16.75 -2.71
C ALA A 551 22.12 16.34 -2.55
N ILE A 552 21.75 15.77 -1.39
CA ILE A 552 20.37 15.43 -1.04
C ILE A 552 19.52 16.69 -0.96
N THR A 553 19.99 17.73 -0.26
CA THR A 553 19.26 19.00 -0.09
C THR A 553 19.05 19.69 -1.42
N GLN A 554 20.09 19.75 -2.27
CA GLN A 554 20.02 20.31 -3.62
C GLN A 554 18.97 19.56 -4.47
N THR A 555 19.04 18.23 -4.50
CA THR A 555 18.09 17.39 -5.25
C THR A 555 16.67 17.58 -4.75
N PHE A 556 16.47 17.65 -3.44
CA PHE A 556 15.16 17.84 -2.84
C PHE A 556 14.54 19.19 -3.21
N ILE A 557 15.32 20.29 -3.15
CA ILE A 557 14.85 21.62 -3.56
C ILE A 557 14.54 21.64 -5.06
N ALA A 558 15.43 21.10 -5.89
CA ALA A 558 15.20 21.01 -7.34
C ALA A 558 13.94 20.21 -7.66
N ALA A 559 13.70 19.10 -6.96
CA ALA A 559 12.50 18.28 -7.12
C ALA A 559 11.22 19.03 -6.72
N ILE A 560 11.23 19.82 -5.65
CA ILE A 560 10.08 20.67 -5.27
C ILE A 560 9.75 21.64 -6.43
N ILE A 561 10.74 22.33 -6.97
CA ILE A 561 10.55 23.26 -8.08
C ILE A 561 10.10 22.50 -9.34
N GLY A 562 10.66 21.31 -9.59
CA GLY A 562 10.27 20.44 -10.68
C GLY A 562 8.81 20.00 -10.60
N PHE A 563 8.32 19.63 -9.40
CA PHE A 563 6.91 19.30 -9.21
C PHE A 563 5.98 20.52 -9.33
N LEU A 564 6.44 21.72 -8.95
CA LEU A 564 5.69 22.95 -9.21
C LEU A 564 5.57 23.22 -10.72
N ALA A 565 6.63 23.04 -11.48
CA ALA A 565 6.63 23.19 -12.94
C ALA A 565 5.72 22.13 -13.60
N LEU A 566 5.88 20.86 -13.22
CA LEU A 566 5.10 19.75 -13.75
C LEU A 566 3.59 19.90 -13.44
N ALA A 567 3.25 20.24 -12.20
CA ALA A 567 1.87 20.50 -11.80
C ALA A 567 1.26 21.65 -12.60
N SER A 568 2.01 22.73 -12.83
CA SER A 568 1.58 23.87 -13.64
C SER A 568 1.30 23.46 -15.09
N ALA A 569 2.17 22.64 -15.67
CA ALA A 569 1.97 22.10 -17.01
C ALA A 569 0.73 21.18 -17.11
N ILE A 570 0.52 20.30 -16.11
CA ILE A 570 -0.60 19.35 -16.07
C ILE A 570 -1.95 20.09 -15.93
N VAL A 571 -2.03 21.02 -14.98
CA VAL A 571 -3.24 21.79 -14.71
C VAL A 571 -3.51 22.83 -15.81
N GLY A 572 -2.44 23.32 -16.46
CA GLY A 572 -2.51 24.34 -17.50
C GLY A 572 -2.87 25.72 -16.94
N HIS A 573 -2.49 26.01 -15.69
CA HIS A 573 -2.78 27.26 -15.01
C HIS A 573 -1.72 27.57 -13.94
N ILE A 574 -1.28 28.84 -13.87
CA ILE A 574 -0.48 29.37 -12.74
C ILE A 574 -1.22 30.59 -12.17
N TYR A 575 -1.07 31.75 -12.78
CA TYR A 575 -1.81 33.00 -12.47
C TYR A 575 -2.94 33.20 -13.44
N VAL A 576 -2.72 32.86 -14.73
CA VAL A 576 -3.68 32.81 -15.80
C VAL A 576 -3.53 31.48 -16.56
N THR A 577 -4.46 31.17 -17.47
CA THR A 577 -4.39 29.95 -18.28
C THR A 577 -3.13 29.93 -19.15
N LEU A 578 -2.39 28.83 -19.11
CA LEU A 578 -1.17 28.61 -19.86
C LEU A 578 -1.45 28.26 -21.32
N LYS A 579 -0.68 28.84 -22.23
CA LYS A 579 -0.67 28.43 -23.65
C LYS A 579 -0.06 27.03 -23.81
N PRO A 580 -0.42 26.25 -24.84
CA PRO A 580 0.16 24.92 -25.07
C PRO A 580 1.69 24.90 -25.07
N VAL A 581 2.33 25.90 -25.71
CA VAL A 581 3.80 26.03 -25.74
C VAL A 581 4.35 26.23 -24.32
N GLU A 582 3.74 27.09 -23.50
CA GLU A 582 4.19 27.31 -22.10
C GLU A 582 4.11 26.01 -21.29
N ARG A 583 3.12 25.15 -21.55
CA ARG A 583 2.97 23.86 -20.89
C ARG A 583 4.08 22.90 -21.30
N VAL A 584 4.43 22.82 -22.60
CA VAL A 584 5.54 21.98 -23.08
C VAL A 584 6.87 22.45 -22.46
N VAL A 585 7.12 23.77 -22.48
CA VAL A 585 8.35 24.34 -21.91
C VAL A 585 8.42 24.05 -20.39
N LEU A 586 7.31 24.08 -19.67
CA LEU A 586 7.28 23.72 -18.25
C LEU A 586 7.51 22.20 -18.02
N CYS A 587 7.06 21.33 -18.92
CA CYS A 587 7.41 19.92 -18.86
C CYS A 587 8.93 19.71 -19.05
N LEU A 588 9.55 20.39 -20.01
CA LEU A 588 10.99 20.33 -20.23
C LEU A 588 11.77 20.89 -19.04
N ALA A 589 11.32 22.01 -18.46
CA ALA A 589 11.89 22.57 -17.25
C ALA A 589 11.80 21.59 -16.07
N ALA A 590 10.68 20.90 -15.89
CA ALA A 590 10.52 19.89 -14.86
C ALA A 590 11.48 18.71 -15.06
N LEU A 591 11.61 18.20 -16.28
CA LEU A 591 12.56 17.13 -16.61
C LEU A 591 14.01 17.54 -16.31
N SER A 592 14.39 18.78 -16.68
CA SER A 592 15.71 19.34 -16.35
C SER A 592 15.95 19.43 -14.84
N LEU A 593 14.91 19.76 -14.05
CA LEU A 593 15.00 19.89 -12.59
C LEU A 593 15.09 18.53 -11.88
N PHE A 594 14.49 17.48 -12.44
CA PHE A 594 14.60 16.11 -11.90
C PHE A 594 15.93 15.44 -12.26
N TRP A 595 16.71 16.00 -13.19
CA TRP A 595 18.00 15.45 -13.58
C TRP A 595 19.08 15.83 -12.56
N PRO A 596 20.05 14.95 -12.21
CA PRO A 596 20.98 15.17 -11.09
C PRO A 596 22.05 16.23 -11.32
N LEU A 597 22.23 16.72 -12.55
CA LEU A 597 23.25 17.70 -12.89
C LEU A 597 22.84 19.11 -12.45
N LEU A 598 23.68 19.79 -11.65
CA LEU A 598 23.43 21.13 -11.16
C LEU A 598 23.12 22.14 -12.30
N MET A 599 23.86 22.07 -13.41
CA MET A 599 23.63 22.91 -14.59
C MET A 599 22.23 22.70 -15.17
N SER A 600 21.77 21.45 -15.27
CA SER A 600 20.41 21.12 -15.73
C SER A 600 19.36 21.70 -14.78
N GLN A 601 19.57 21.56 -13.47
CA GLN A 601 18.65 22.06 -12.46
C GLN A 601 18.58 23.59 -12.48
N MET A 602 19.71 24.28 -12.63
CA MET A 602 19.75 25.75 -12.76
C MET A 602 19.02 26.20 -14.03
N PHE A 603 19.23 25.52 -15.15
CA PHE A 603 18.57 25.84 -16.42
C PHE A 603 17.04 25.63 -16.31
N GLY A 604 16.59 24.50 -15.78
CA GLY A 604 15.17 24.23 -15.54
C GLY A 604 14.55 25.25 -14.59
N GLY A 605 15.27 25.62 -13.53
CA GLY A 605 14.86 26.65 -12.56
C GLY A 605 14.70 28.03 -13.20
N ALA A 606 15.67 28.42 -14.03
CA ALA A 606 15.62 29.69 -14.77
C ALA A 606 14.41 29.75 -15.72
N ILE A 607 14.14 28.69 -16.46
CA ILE A 607 12.96 28.58 -17.34
C ILE A 607 11.66 28.71 -16.52
N PHE A 608 11.57 27.98 -15.42
CA PHE A 608 10.38 28.05 -14.56
C PHE A 608 10.15 29.46 -14.02
N MET A 609 11.19 30.11 -13.51
CA MET A 609 11.14 31.48 -13.01
C MET A 609 10.74 32.48 -14.10
N PHE A 610 11.27 32.33 -15.31
CA PHE A 610 10.91 33.17 -16.45
C PHE A 610 9.41 33.05 -16.77
N ILE A 611 8.88 31.83 -16.85
CA ILE A 611 7.45 31.63 -17.10
C ILE A 611 6.61 32.19 -15.96
N LEU A 612 7.03 32.01 -14.72
CA LEU A 612 6.35 32.53 -13.55
C LEU A 612 6.28 34.06 -13.56
N PHE A 613 7.36 34.73 -13.95
CA PHE A 613 7.42 36.18 -14.12
C PHE A 613 6.50 36.67 -15.24
N THR A 614 6.52 36.02 -16.40
CA THR A 614 5.64 36.39 -17.54
C THR A 614 4.17 36.21 -17.19
N GLN A 615 3.81 35.12 -16.52
CA GLN A 615 2.46 34.85 -16.03
C GLN A 615 2.00 35.89 -15.02
N ARG A 616 2.88 36.30 -14.09
CA ARG A 616 2.57 37.35 -13.10
C ARG A 616 2.34 38.71 -13.76
N ARG A 617 3.10 39.04 -14.81
CA ARG A 617 2.86 40.27 -15.59
C ARG A 617 1.50 40.24 -16.29
N LYS A 618 1.14 39.15 -16.94
CA LYS A 618 -0.17 38.97 -17.58
C LYS A 618 -1.30 39.12 -16.56
N TYR A 619 -1.16 38.56 -15.37
CA TYR A 619 -2.16 38.67 -14.29
C TYR A 619 -2.38 40.07 -13.78
N LYS A 620 -1.33 40.92 -13.77
CA LYS A 620 -1.43 42.32 -13.34
C LYS A 620 -2.08 43.23 -14.40
N VAL A 621 -2.11 42.80 -15.64
CA VAL A 621 -2.69 43.53 -16.77
C VAL A 621 -4.16 43.19 -16.95
N LEU A 622 -4.60 42.00 -16.53
CA LEU A 622 -6.01 41.55 -16.48
C LEU A 622 -6.67 42.02 -15.17
#